data_a6a26997a5d9d954249074a0ecbec422
#
_entry.id   a6a26997a5d9d954249074a0ecbec422
#
_cell.length_a   1.000
_cell.length_b   1.000
_cell.length_c   1.000
_cell.angle_alpha   90.00
_cell.angle_beta   90.00
_cell.angle_gamma   90.00
#
_symmetry.space_group_name_H-M   'P 1'
#
loop_
_entity.id
_entity.type
_entity.pdbx_description
1 polymer ?
#
loop_
_entity_poly.entity_id
_entity_poly.type
_entity_poly.pdbx_seq_one_letter_code
_entity_poly.pdbx_strand_id
1 'polypeptide(L)'
;MSAQIAHSTIKASAEFNFTSSDGLKVACFRWDSHGPTRGVVQIAHGMGEHIGRYLETIKDLNSAGLTVYANDHRGHGRTAPDFTHLGNFGEGGFDLLVHDMIELSRIAKEENPNRPFILFGHGIGSFAAQKFVLDRSSQINGLILSGSGALDGLARLASSAPVGTNILNSQFEPARTPVDWLSRDTKVVDAFISDPLCFPELQPAAFASFLAAASQLADPHRLRNVREDLSIYLFSGSDDPVGEQLDGVQLLINRYEKAGLYDVSHDFYQGGRHEMLNEINKDEVRERLLAWIASLLEG
;
A
#
# COMPACT_ATOMS: atom_id res chain seq x y z
N MET A 1 -36.09 -10.54 -8.74
CA MET A 1 -35.42 -11.28 -7.67
C MET A 1 -33.95 -10.94 -7.77
N SER A 2 -33.52 -9.94 -7.00
CA SER A 2 -32.12 -9.50 -6.94
C SER A 2 -31.38 -10.45 -6.01
N ALA A 3 -30.46 -11.24 -6.55
CA ALA A 3 -29.54 -12.03 -5.75
C ALA A 3 -28.61 -11.05 -5.02
N GLN A 4 -28.85 -10.80 -3.75
CA GLN A 4 -27.87 -10.24 -2.84
C GLN A 4 -26.73 -11.25 -2.76
N ILE A 5 -25.60 -10.94 -3.41
CA ILE A 5 -24.33 -11.61 -3.14
C ILE A 5 -23.95 -11.18 -1.73
N ALA A 6 -24.16 -12.07 -0.77
CA ALA A 6 -23.69 -11.89 0.59
C ALA A 6 -22.16 -11.92 0.54
N HIS A 7 -21.54 -10.76 0.47
CA HIS A 7 -20.12 -10.63 0.79
C HIS A 7 -19.99 -10.98 2.27
N SER A 8 -19.40 -12.12 2.56
CA SER A 8 -18.98 -12.51 3.91
C SER A 8 -18.00 -11.45 4.42
N THR A 9 -18.51 -10.44 5.10
CA THR A 9 -17.72 -9.37 5.70
C THR A 9 -16.93 -9.97 6.86
N ILE A 10 -15.63 -10.19 6.67
CA ILE A 10 -14.75 -10.59 7.77
C ILE A 10 -14.65 -9.40 8.72
N LYS A 11 -15.10 -9.60 9.95
CA LYS A 11 -14.92 -8.59 11.00
C LYS A 11 -13.50 -8.65 11.55
N ALA A 12 -12.94 -7.49 11.88
CA ALA A 12 -11.72 -7.43 12.65
C ALA A 12 -11.90 -8.13 14.00
N SER A 13 -10.86 -8.84 14.44
CA SER A 13 -10.80 -9.45 15.77
C SER A 13 -10.68 -8.38 16.85
N ALA A 14 -10.04 -7.26 16.53
CA ALA A 14 -10.00 -6.07 17.37
C ALA A 14 -10.02 -4.79 16.53
N GLU A 15 -10.73 -3.80 17.00
CA GLU A 15 -10.70 -2.42 16.53
C GLU A 15 -10.20 -1.54 17.68
N PHE A 16 -9.18 -0.73 17.44
CA PHE A 16 -8.58 0.13 18.46
C PHE A 16 -8.07 1.42 17.84
N ASN A 17 -7.63 2.36 18.66
CA ASN A 17 -7.02 3.59 18.19
C ASN A 17 -5.73 3.84 18.98
N PHE A 18 -4.75 4.43 18.33
CA PHE A 18 -3.68 5.14 19.04
C PHE A 18 -3.77 6.64 18.76
N THR A 19 -3.10 7.43 19.58
CA THR A 19 -3.02 8.88 19.39
C THR A 19 -1.66 9.20 18.75
N SER A 20 -1.68 9.76 17.55
CA SER A 20 -0.49 10.23 16.86
C SER A 20 0.14 11.43 17.58
N SER A 21 1.38 11.76 17.22
CA SER A 21 2.15 12.85 17.86
C SER A 21 1.53 14.23 17.76
N ASP A 22 0.64 14.44 16.79
CA ASP A 22 -0.14 15.68 16.60
C ASP A 22 -1.54 15.63 17.24
N GLY A 23 -1.85 14.57 17.99
CA GLY A 23 -3.12 14.39 18.67
C GLY A 23 -4.21 13.71 17.83
N LEU A 24 -3.95 13.38 16.56
CA LEU A 24 -4.91 12.65 15.72
C LEU A 24 -5.13 11.24 16.26
N LYS A 25 -6.39 10.82 16.36
CA LYS A 25 -6.74 9.42 16.64
C LYS A 25 -6.71 8.62 15.36
N VAL A 26 -5.79 7.65 15.28
CA VAL A 26 -5.63 6.77 14.13
C VAL A 26 -6.41 5.49 14.36
N ALA A 27 -7.38 5.21 13.50
CA ALA A 27 -8.21 4.00 13.56
C ALA A 27 -7.41 2.78 13.08
N CYS A 28 -7.31 1.77 13.93
CA CYS A 28 -6.52 0.56 13.70
C CYS A 28 -7.37 -0.69 13.84
N PHE A 29 -6.96 -1.72 13.13
CA PHE A 29 -7.66 -2.98 13.03
C PHE A 29 -6.68 -4.14 13.13
N ARG A 30 -7.11 -5.22 13.78
CA ARG A 30 -6.40 -6.49 13.82
C ARG A 30 -7.33 -7.63 13.41
N TRP A 31 -6.81 -8.52 12.58
CA TRP A 31 -7.44 -9.80 12.22
C TRP A 31 -6.49 -10.92 12.61
N ASP A 32 -6.94 -11.74 13.55
CA ASP A 32 -6.15 -12.85 14.06
C ASP A 32 -6.05 -13.99 13.03
N SER A 33 -4.91 -14.65 13.00
CA SER A 33 -4.69 -15.83 12.17
C SER A 33 -5.65 -16.97 12.52
N HIS A 34 -5.94 -17.80 11.54
CA HIS A 34 -6.61 -19.07 11.81
C HIS A 34 -5.60 -20.07 12.40
N GLY A 35 -5.67 -20.27 13.71
CA GLY A 35 -4.73 -21.10 14.47
C GLY A 35 -3.47 -20.35 14.97
N PRO A 36 -2.37 -21.05 15.28
CA PRO A 36 -1.16 -20.41 15.80
C PRO A 36 -0.57 -19.41 14.80
N THR A 37 -0.25 -18.20 15.25
CA THR A 37 0.35 -17.16 14.43
C THR A 37 1.75 -17.56 13.95
N ARG A 38 1.96 -17.68 12.66
CA ARG A 38 3.24 -17.96 12.01
C ARG A 38 4.06 -16.68 11.76
N GLY A 39 3.39 -15.57 11.52
CA GLY A 39 3.97 -14.27 11.25
C GLY A 39 2.92 -13.16 11.31
N VAL A 40 3.36 -11.93 11.21
CA VAL A 40 2.53 -10.73 11.25
C VAL A 40 2.68 -9.97 9.93
N VAL A 41 1.56 -9.52 9.35
CA VAL A 41 1.55 -8.62 8.20
C VAL A 41 0.92 -7.32 8.62
N GLN A 42 1.62 -6.21 8.39
CA GLN A 42 1.02 -4.88 8.47
C GLN A 42 0.70 -4.40 7.06
N ILE A 43 -0.57 -4.08 6.79
CA ILE A 43 -1.01 -3.53 5.50
C ILE A 43 -1.12 -2.02 5.59
N ALA A 44 -0.46 -1.33 4.66
CA ALA A 44 -0.57 0.10 4.41
C ALA A 44 -1.29 0.31 3.07
N HIS A 45 -2.53 0.75 3.11
CA HIS A 45 -3.42 0.89 1.96
C HIS A 45 -3.03 2.05 1.02
N GLY A 46 -3.67 2.13 -0.14
CA GLY A 46 -3.42 3.13 -1.17
C GLY A 46 -4.08 4.49 -0.93
N MET A 47 -3.86 5.40 -1.88
CA MET A 47 -4.47 6.72 -1.89
C MET A 47 -5.98 6.61 -2.15
N GLY A 48 -6.74 7.38 -1.41
CA GLY A 48 -8.18 7.54 -1.66
C GLY A 48 -9.03 6.31 -1.35
N GLU A 49 -8.48 5.36 -0.59
CA GLU A 49 -9.15 4.14 -0.18
C GLU A 49 -9.04 3.92 1.34
N HIS A 50 -9.45 2.77 1.83
CA HIS A 50 -9.35 2.37 3.22
C HIS A 50 -9.17 0.86 3.35
N ILE A 51 -8.79 0.39 4.53
CA ILE A 51 -8.44 -1.02 4.74
C ILE A 51 -9.59 -2.01 4.45
N GLY A 52 -10.82 -1.58 4.49
CA GLY A 52 -11.98 -2.41 4.14
C GLY A 52 -11.97 -3.00 2.73
N ARG A 53 -11.14 -2.46 1.83
CA ARG A 53 -10.98 -2.97 0.46
C ARG A 53 -10.04 -4.18 0.36
N TYR A 54 -9.36 -4.54 1.46
CA TYR A 54 -8.40 -5.66 1.53
C TYR A 54 -8.95 -6.93 2.20
N LEU A 55 -10.23 -6.98 2.55
CA LEU A 55 -10.79 -8.07 3.36
C LEU A 55 -10.62 -9.45 2.75
N GLU A 56 -10.66 -9.61 1.42
CA GLU A 56 -10.39 -10.89 0.77
C GLU A 56 -8.92 -11.31 0.94
N THR A 57 -7.99 -10.40 0.72
CA THR A 57 -6.56 -10.65 0.95
C THR A 57 -6.26 -10.95 2.43
N ILE A 58 -6.90 -10.22 3.34
CA ILE A 58 -6.78 -10.46 4.79
C ILE A 58 -7.26 -11.87 5.15
N LYS A 59 -8.37 -12.32 4.58
CA LYS A 59 -8.86 -13.68 4.75
C LYS A 59 -7.84 -14.74 4.32
N ASP A 60 -7.25 -14.54 3.17
CA ASP A 60 -6.26 -15.47 2.64
C ASP A 60 -5.01 -15.50 3.54
N LEU A 61 -4.53 -14.32 3.99
CA LEU A 61 -3.43 -14.21 4.95
C LEU A 61 -3.74 -14.88 6.29
N ASN A 62 -4.94 -14.66 6.86
CA ASN A 62 -5.35 -15.33 8.10
C ASN A 62 -5.43 -16.85 7.94
N SER A 63 -5.90 -17.33 6.77
CA SER A 63 -5.95 -18.75 6.44
C SER A 63 -4.55 -19.37 6.30
N ALA A 64 -3.56 -18.58 5.89
CA ALA A 64 -2.14 -18.96 5.85
C ALA A 64 -1.43 -18.88 7.22
N GLY A 65 -2.16 -18.55 8.28
CA GLY A 65 -1.62 -18.47 9.64
C GLY A 65 -0.95 -17.12 9.98
N LEU A 66 -1.30 -16.06 9.28
CA LEU A 66 -0.77 -14.72 9.51
C LEU A 66 -1.77 -13.85 10.27
N THR A 67 -1.31 -13.18 11.31
CA THR A 67 -2.08 -12.11 11.97
C THR A 67 -1.87 -10.81 11.19
N VAL A 68 -2.96 -10.12 10.86
CA VAL A 68 -2.90 -8.89 10.06
C VAL A 68 -3.23 -7.68 10.92
N TYR A 69 -2.40 -6.65 10.83
CA TYR A 69 -2.64 -5.32 11.37
C TYR A 69 -2.77 -4.32 10.24
N ALA A 70 -3.64 -3.36 10.40
CA ALA A 70 -3.74 -2.24 9.49
C ALA A 70 -4.35 -1.03 10.20
N ASN A 71 -4.09 0.15 9.68
CA ASN A 71 -4.82 1.36 10.04
C ASN A 71 -5.44 1.97 8.78
N ASP A 72 -6.53 2.70 8.95
CA ASP A 72 -6.85 3.70 7.95
C ASP A 72 -5.86 4.86 8.11
N HIS A 73 -5.19 5.24 7.03
CA HIS A 73 -4.21 6.32 7.07
C HIS A 73 -4.85 7.66 7.46
N ARG A 74 -4.06 8.59 7.98
CA ARG A 74 -4.54 9.97 8.20
C ARG A 74 -5.16 10.54 6.94
N GLY A 75 -6.29 11.21 7.07
CA GLY A 75 -7.07 11.69 5.94
C GLY A 75 -7.80 10.60 5.14
N HIS A 76 -7.93 9.37 5.69
CA HIS A 76 -8.59 8.26 5.02
C HIS A 76 -9.52 7.52 5.99
N GLY A 77 -10.54 6.88 5.42
CA GLY A 77 -11.42 5.96 6.10
C GLY A 77 -11.92 6.50 7.45
N ARG A 78 -11.80 5.69 8.51
CA ARG A 78 -12.24 6.03 9.87
C ARG A 78 -11.27 6.92 10.65
N THR A 79 -10.06 7.15 10.12
CA THR A 79 -9.09 8.10 10.71
C THR A 79 -9.41 9.53 10.32
N ALA A 80 -10.04 9.77 9.16
CA ALA A 80 -10.52 11.11 8.81
C ALA A 80 -11.63 11.53 9.79
N PRO A 81 -11.53 12.70 10.46
CA PRO A 81 -12.54 13.14 11.41
C PRO A 81 -13.95 13.28 10.81
N ASP A 82 -14.00 13.66 9.55
CA ASP A 82 -15.22 13.76 8.73
C ASP A 82 -14.86 13.76 7.22
N PHE A 83 -15.85 13.80 6.36
CA PHE A 83 -15.65 13.78 4.91
C PHE A 83 -14.86 14.97 4.34
N THR A 84 -14.85 16.13 5.02
CA THR A 84 -14.09 17.33 4.58
C THR A 84 -12.59 17.15 4.82
N HIS A 85 -12.20 16.21 5.66
CA HIS A 85 -10.82 15.87 5.97
C HIS A 85 -10.28 14.71 5.12
N LEU A 86 -11.09 14.13 4.24
CA LEU A 86 -10.59 13.11 3.29
C LEU A 86 -9.49 13.72 2.40
N GLY A 87 -8.42 12.96 2.24
CA GLY A 87 -7.25 13.39 1.49
C GLY A 87 -6.34 14.41 2.19
N ASN A 88 -6.58 14.73 3.48
CA ASN A 88 -5.80 15.68 4.26
C ASN A 88 -4.87 14.95 5.25
N PHE A 89 -3.55 15.17 5.14
CA PHE A 89 -2.57 14.55 6.07
C PHE A 89 -2.28 15.41 7.32
N GLY A 90 -2.88 16.59 7.45
CA GLY A 90 -2.52 17.56 8.49
C GLY A 90 -1.19 18.28 8.20
N GLU A 91 -0.74 19.13 9.13
CA GLU A 91 0.46 19.97 8.93
C GLU A 91 1.76 19.17 8.76
N GLY A 92 1.88 18.00 9.41
CA GLY A 92 3.05 17.13 9.29
C GLY A 92 3.10 16.30 8.00
N GLY A 93 2.05 16.34 7.19
CA GLY A 93 2.02 15.78 5.84
C GLY A 93 2.32 14.29 5.78
N PHE A 94 2.99 13.89 4.70
CA PHE A 94 3.34 12.50 4.43
C PHE A 94 4.29 11.89 5.49
N ASP A 95 5.12 12.70 6.14
CA ASP A 95 6.03 12.23 7.19
C ASP A 95 5.26 11.70 8.41
N LEU A 96 4.16 12.35 8.79
CA LEU A 96 3.31 11.84 9.86
C LEU A 96 2.54 10.59 9.47
N LEU A 97 2.17 10.41 8.18
CA LEU A 97 1.59 9.15 7.71
C LEU A 97 2.57 8.00 7.93
N VAL A 98 3.84 8.18 7.57
CA VAL A 98 4.90 7.19 7.82
C VAL A 98 5.10 6.95 9.32
N HIS A 99 5.04 8.01 10.14
CA HIS A 99 5.18 7.91 11.59
C HIS A 99 4.02 7.11 12.21
N ASP A 100 2.79 7.30 11.74
CA ASP A 100 1.63 6.51 12.17
C ASP A 100 1.81 5.02 11.84
N MET A 101 2.36 4.70 10.66
CA MET A 101 2.71 3.32 10.30
C MET A 101 3.75 2.71 11.24
N ILE A 102 4.78 3.49 11.61
CA ILE A 102 5.83 3.05 12.56
C ILE A 102 5.21 2.75 13.93
N GLU A 103 4.30 3.58 14.41
CA GLU A 103 3.65 3.37 15.70
C GLU A 103 2.79 2.10 15.69
N LEU A 104 2.02 1.86 14.62
CA LEU A 104 1.29 0.60 14.47
C LEU A 104 2.23 -0.62 14.41
N SER A 105 3.37 -0.50 13.71
CA SER A 105 4.38 -1.57 13.68
C SER A 105 4.91 -1.90 15.07
N ARG A 106 5.15 -0.87 15.90
CA ARG A 106 5.58 -1.05 17.30
C ARG A 106 4.54 -1.83 18.10
N ILE A 107 3.27 -1.41 18.03
CA ILE A 107 2.15 -2.09 18.70
C ILE A 107 2.05 -3.55 18.25
N ALA A 108 2.03 -3.78 16.94
CA ALA A 108 1.89 -5.13 16.40
C ALA A 108 3.03 -6.06 16.80
N LYS A 109 4.26 -5.55 16.89
CA LYS A 109 5.44 -6.32 17.33
C LYS A 109 5.42 -6.60 18.83
N GLU A 110 4.97 -5.66 19.66
CA GLU A 110 4.81 -5.85 21.11
C GLU A 110 3.76 -6.93 21.42
N GLU A 111 2.66 -6.95 20.66
CA GLU A 111 1.62 -7.98 20.81
C GLU A 111 2.05 -9.35 20.23
N ASN A 112 3.05 -9.39 19.35
CA ASN A 112 3.52 -10.61 18.69
C ASN A 112 5.05 -10.76 18.77
N PRO A 113 5.62 -10.89 19.99
CA PRO A 113 7.07 -10.96 20.16
C PRO A 113 7.65 -12.19 19.43
N ASN A 114 8.82 -11.98 18.80
CA ASN A 114 9.58 -13.03 18.10
C ASN A 114 8.86 -13.65 16.87
N ARG A 115 7.85 -13.00 16.33
CA ARG A 115 7.23 -13.41 15.07
C ARG A 115 7.84 -12.65 13.91
N PRO A 116 8.09 -13.30 12.76
CA PRO A 116 8.43 -12.60 11.53
C PRO A 116 7.41 -11.50 11.22
N PHE A 117 7.90 -10.31 10.85
CA PHE A 117 7.08 -9.14 10.59
C PHE A 117 7.26 -8.69 9.13
N ILE A 118 6.16 -8.62 8.39
CA ILE A 118 6.11 -8.25 6.99
C ILE A 118 5.36 -6.92 6.87
N LEU A 119 5.98 -5.94 6.21
CA LEU A 119 5.33 -4.69 5.86
C LEU A 119 4.85 -4.77 4.41
N PHE A 120 3.55 -4.64 4.20
CA PHE A 120 2.93 -4.62 2.89
C PHE A 120 2.33 -3.25 2.59
N GLY A 121 2.85 -2.55 1.59
CA GLY A 121 2.34 -1.27 1.12
C GLY A 121 1.78 -1.33 -0.30
N HIS A 122 0.63 -0.67 -0.50
CA HIS A 122 0.02 -0.47 -1.81
C HIS A 122 -0.10 1.02 -2.14
N GLY A 123 0.13 1.42 -3.38
CA GLY A 123 0.02 2.80 -3.81
C GLY A 123 0.81 3.75 -2.91
N ILE A 124 0.16 4.78 -2.34
CA ILE A 124 0.82 5.71 -1.40
C ILE A 124 1.38 4.99 -0.16
N GLY A 125 0.72 3.92 0.31
CA GLY A 125 1.23 3.07 1.37
C GLY A 125 2.53 2.36 1.00
N SER A 126 2.75 2.05 -0.29
CA SER A 126 4.00 1.48 -0.77
C SER A 126 5.16 2.48 -0.72
N PHE A 127 4.91 3.74 -1.06
CA PHE A 127 5.91 4.80 -0.93
C PHE A 127 6.21 5.12 0.55
N ALA A 128 5.20 5.03 1.42
CA ALA A 128 5.40 5.13 2.85
C ALA A 128 6.24 3.96 3.40
N ALA A 129 6.01 2.74 2.90
CA ALA A 129 6.82 1.57 3.24
C ALA A 129 8.26 1.69 2.71
N GLN A 130 8.47 2.23 1.50
CA GLN A 130 9.81 2.58 1.01
C GLN A 130 10.51 3.56 1.96
N LYS A 131 9.81 4.60 2.43
CA LYS A 131 10.37 5.57 3.38
C LYS A 131 10.65 4.95 4.75
N PHE A 132 9.77 4.06 5.23
CA PHE A 132 9.97 3.31 6.47
C PHE A 132 11.29 2.55 6.46
N VAL A 133 11.61 1.83 5.38
CA VAL A 133 12.81 0.95 5.35
C VAL A 133 14.12 1.72 5.26
N LEU A 134 14.13 2.98 4.82
CA LEU A 134 15.35 3.79 4.79
C LEU A 134 15.99 3.94 6.18
N ASP A 135 15.18 3.92 7.25
CA ASP A 135 15.67 4.13 8.62
C ASP A 135 15.36 2.92 9.54
N ARG A 136 14.53 1.96 9.09
CA ARG A 136 13.98 0.91 9.95
C ARG A 136 13.94 -0.48 9.32
N SER A 137 14.76 -0.74 8.30
CA SER A 137 14.79 -2.04 7.61
C SER A 137 15.07 -3.22 8.53
N SER A 138 15.81 -3.01 9.63
CA SER A 138 16.05 -4.05 10.64
C SER A 138 14.83 -4.43 11.48
N GLN A 139 13.74 -3.67 11.37
CA GLN A 139 12.52 -3.93 12.15
C GLN A 139 11.54 -4.89 11.46
N ILE A 140 11.78 -5.24 10.19
CA ILE A 140 10.93 -6.10 9.39
C ILE A 140 11.72 -7.24 8.77
N ASN A 141 11.07 -8.36 8.49
CA ASN A 141 11.66 -9.53 7.82
C ASN A 141 11.39 -9.51 6.31
N GLY A 142 10.29 -8.91 5.88
CA GLY A 142 9.93 -8.79 4.48
C GLY A 142 9.23 -7.48 4.16
N LEU A 143 9.44 -6.99 2.94
CA LEU A 143 8.79 -5.81 2.39
C LEU A 143 8.03 -6.20 1.12
N ILE A 144 6.73 -5.90 1.07
CA ILE A 144 5.90 -6.12 -0.11
C ILE A 144 5.45 -4.77 -0.64
N LEU A 145 5.66 -4.54 -1.93
CA LEU A 145 5.30 -3.30 -2.62
C LEU A 145 4.38 -3.60 -3.81
N SER A 146 3.20 -3.03 -3.81
CA SER A 146 2.20 -3.14 -4.88
C SER A 146 1.78 -1.77 -5.37
N GLY A 147 1.53 -1.63 -6.67
CA GLY A 147 1.17 -0.34 -7.25
C GLY A 147 2.19 0.74 -6.91
N SER A 148 3.47 0.41 -7.07
CA SER A 148 4.63 1.16 -6.60
C SER A 148 5.56 1.53 -7.74
N GLY A 149 6.61 2.28 -7.45
CA GLY A 149 7.64 2.65 -8.42
C GLY A 149 8.65 3.64 -7.84
N ALA A 150 9.42 4.29 -8.71
CA ALA A 150 10.30 5.38 -8.35
C ALA A 150 9.51 6.70 -8.27
N LEU A 151 9.30 7.23 -7.06
CA LEU A 151 8.42 8.40 -6.83
C LEU A 151 8.87 9.65 -7.60
N ASP A 152 10.15 9.80 -7.89
CA ASP A 152 10.65 10.95 -8.66
C ASP A 152 10.20 10.95 -10.13
N GLY A 153 9.90 9.78 -10.71
CA GLY A 153 9.24 9.68 -12.02
C GLY A 153 7.82 10.24 -11.98
N LEU A 154 7.01 9.76 -11.04
CA LEU A 154 5.66 10.27 -10.82
C LEU A 154 5.67 11.78 -10.51
N ALA A 155 6.63 12.25 -9.71
CA ALA A 155 6.77 13.68 -9.38
C ALA A 155 7.09 14.52 -10.63
N ARG A 156 7.95 14.04 -11.53
CA ARG A 156 8.22 14.70 -12.83
C ARG A 156 6.97 14.75 -13.69
N LEU A 157 6.26 13.62 -13.80
CA LEU A 157 5.01 13.54 -14.58
C LEU A 157 3.97 14.54 -14.04
N ALA A 158 3.75 14.58 -12.74
CA ALA A 158 2.84 15.51 -12.10
C ALA A 158 3.22 16.99 -12.32
N SER A 159 4.52 17.30 -12.31
CA SER A 159 5.03 18.66 -12.49
C SER A 159 4.94 19.14 -13.95
N SER A 160 4.95 18.23 -14.93
CA SER A 160 4.91 18.54 -16.35
C SER A 160 3.50 18.55 -16.95
N ALA A 161 2.53 17.96 -16.25
CA ALA A 161 1.16 17.88 -16.73
C ALA A 161 0.44 19.25 -16.63
N PRO A 162 -0.44 19.57 -17.58
CA PRO A 162 -1.31 20.75 -17.47
C PRO A 162 -2.17 20.68 -16.20
N VAL A 163 -2.44 21.85 -15.61
CA VAL A 163 -3.31 21.95 -14.41
C VAL A 163 -4.69 21.38 -14.74
N GLY A 164 -5.19 20.50 -13.85
CA GLY A 164 -6.48 19.83 -14.00
C GLY A 164 -6.44 18.56 -14.86
N THR A 165 -5.26 18.12 -15.28
CA THR A 165 -5.11 16.83 -15.95
C THR A 165 -5.15 15.70 -14.93
N ASN A 166 -6.04 14.73 -15.14
CA ASN A 166 -5.99 13.46 -14.41
C ASN A 166 -4.88 12.58 -15.01
N ILE A 167 -3.66 12.77 -14.55
CA ILE A 167 -2.45 12.13 -15.12
C ILE A 167 -2.51 10.61 -15.04
N LEU A 168 -3.13 10.06 -14.01
CA LEU A 168 -3.20 8.61 -13.79
C LEU A 168 -4.21 7.95 -14.75
N ASN A 169 -5.23 8.70 -15.18
CA ASN A 169 -6.27 8.14 -16.06
C ASN A 169 -6.06 8.44 -17.55
N SER A 170 -5.13 9.35 -17.89
CA SER A 170 -4.96 9.90 -19.23
C SER A 170 -4.68 8.85 -20.32
N GLN A 171 -3.97 7.77 -19.99
CA GLN A 171 -3.69 6.68 -20.95
C GLN A 171 -4.90 5.81 -21.28
N PHE A 172 -5.99 5.90 -20.49
CA PHE A 172 -7.20 5.10 -20.68
C PHE A 172 -8.30 5.86 -21.43
N GLU A 173 -7.97 7.02 -22.03
CA GLU A 173 -8.95 7.79 -22.83
C GLU A 173 -9.29 7.10 -24.18
N PRO A 174 -10.59 7.06 -24.58
CA PRO A 174 -11.74 7.61 -23.88
C PRO A 174 -12.14 6.77 -22.67
N ALA A 175 -11.97 7.34 -21.46
CA ALA A 175 -12.25 6.64 -20.23
C ALA A 175 -13.75 6.55 -19.91
N ARG A 176 -14.17 5.47 -19.27
CA ARG A 176 -15.52 5.29 -18.75
C ARG A 176 -15.77 6.12 -17.49
N THR A 177 -14.72 6.22 -16.65
CA THR A 177 -14.75 6.93 -15.36
C THR A 177 -13.41 7.65 -15.13
N PRO A 178 -13.33 8.61 -14.21
CA PRO A 178 -12.06 9.27 -13.87
C PRO A 178 -11.05 8.38 -13.13
N VAL A 179 -11.41 7.14 -12.78
CA VAL A 179 -10.58 6.20 -12.01
C VAL A 179 -10.46 4.82 -12.68
N ASP A 180 -10.60 4.75 -13.99
CA ASP A 180 -10.42 3.50 -14.74
C ASP A 180 -8.99 2.94 -14.61
N TRP A 181 -8.01 3.79 -14.28
CA TRP A 181 -6.64 3.39 -14.02
C TRP A 181 -6.47 2.42 -12.85
N LEU A 182 -7.49 2.26 -11.97
CA LEU A 182 -7.42 1.38 -10.81
C LEU A 182 -7.43 -0.10 -11.20
N SER A 183 -8.36 -0.52 -12.07
CA SER A 183 -8.55 -1.93 -12.42
C SER A 183 -9.29 -2.09 -13.75
N ARG A 184 -9.04 -3.21 -14.44
CA ARG A 184 -9.85 -3.66 -15.58
C ARG A 184 -11.23 -4.21 -15.16
N ASP A 185 -11.37 -4.64 -13.90
CA ASP A 185 -12.66 -5.06 -13.36
C ASP A 185 -13.54 -3.83 -13.07
N THR A 186 -14.49 -3.59 -13.98
CA THR A 186 -15.42 -2.45 -13.86
C THR A 186 -16.23 -2.46 -12.57
N LYS A 187 -16.48 -3.63 -11.97
CA LYS A 187 -17.19 -3.72 -10.69
C LYS A 187 -16.35 -3.17 -9.53
N VAL A 188 -15.04 -3.35 -9.57
CA VAL A 188 -14.10 -2.79 -8.60
C VAL A 188 -14.08 -1.26 -8.73
N VAL A 189 -14.02 -0.74 -9.95
CA VAL A 189 -14.07 0.70 -10.23
C VAL A 189 -15.39 1.31 -9.75
N ASP A 190 -16.52 0.66 -10.06
CA ASP A 190 -17.85 1.12 -9.64
C ASP A 190 -18.01 1.07 -8.11
N ALA A 191 -17.47 0.05 -7.45
CA ALA A 191 -17.45 -0.06 -6.00
C ALA A 191 -16.62 1.08 -5.36
N PHE A 192 -15.46 1.42 -5.93
CA PHE A 192 -14.66 2.56 -5.47
C PHE A 192 -15.45 3.88 -5.57
N ILE A 193 -16.10 4.14 -6.70
CA ILE A 193 -16.87 5.38 -6.92
C ILE A 193 -18.07 5.49 -5.99
N SER A 194 -18.72 4.36 -5.67
CA SER A 194 -19.90 4.31 -4.83
C SER A 194 -19.61 4.31 -3.33
N ASP A 195 -18.35 4.10 -2.93
CA ASP A 195 -17.94 4.09 -1.53
C ASP A 195 -17.70 5.52 -1.03
N PRO A 196 -18.44 6.02 -0.03
CA PRO A 196 -18.29 7.39 0.46
C PRO A 196 -16.94 7.65 1.17
N LEU A 197 -16.20 6.60 1.54
CA LEU A 197 -14.86 6.70 2.13
C LEU A 197 -13.74 6.67 1.09
N CYS A 198 -14.08 6.42 -0.18
CA CYS A 198 -13.14 6.49 -1.30
C CYS A 198 -13.21 7.84 -2.00
N PHE A 199 -12.05 8.32 -2.47
CA PHE A 199 -11.95 9.60 -3.16
C PHE A 199 -10.79 9.58 -4.17
N PRO A 200 -10.91 10.31 -5.32
CA PRO A 200 -9.95 10.15 -6.42
C PRO A 200 -8.64 10.92 -6.22
N GLU A 201 -8.59 11.94 -5.35
CA GLU A 201 -7.45 12.85 -5.26
C GLU A 201 -7.18 13.28 -3.81
N LEU A 202 -5.89 13.42 -3.47
CA LEU A 202 -5.47 14.06 -2.22
C LEU A 202 -5.72 15.56 -2.26
N GLN A 203 -5.89 16.18 -1.08
CA GLN A 203 -5.85 17.62 -0.98
C GLN A 203 -4.48 18.17 -1.40
N PRO A 204 -4.39 19.36 -2.00
CA PRO A 204 -3.14 19.87 -2.61
C PRO A 204 -1.92 19.85 -1.68
N ALA A 205 -2.09 20.21 -0.41
CA ALA A 205 -0.99 20.21 0.56
C ALA A 205 -0.51 18.78 0.88
N ALA A 206 -1.42 17.81 1.00
CA ALA A 206 -1.10 16.42 1.22
C ALA A 206 -0.36 15.83 0.00
N PHE A 207 -0.84 16.10 -1.21
CA PHE A 207 -0.19 15.69 -2.45
C PHE A 207 1.22 16.29 -2.60
N ALA A 208 1.37 17.57 -2.34
CA ALA A 208 2.67 18.25 -2.37
C ALA A 208 3.66 17.64 -1.37
N SER A 209 3.20 17.34 -0.13
CA SER A 209 4.04 16.71 0.90
C SER A 209 4.45 15.28 0.53
N PHE A 210 3.57 14.54 -0.14
CA PHE A 210 3.86 13.20 -0.68
C PHE A 210 4.96 13.28 -1.76
N LEU A 211 4.79 14.15 -2.76
CA LEU A 211 5.77 14.29 -3.83
C LEU A 211 7.13 14.80 -3.32
N ALA A 212 7.16 15.60 -2.26
CA ALA A 212 8.40 16.07 -1.64
C ALA A 212 9.27 14.93 -1.08
N ALA A 213 8.69 13.77 -0.78
CA ALA A 213 9.46 12.60 -0.37
C ALA A 213 10.32 11.98 -1.49
N ALA A 214 10.08 12.33 -2.76
CA ALA A 214 10.76 11.76 -3.92
C ALA A 214 12.29 11.84 -3.82
N SER A 215 12.82 12.99 -3.39
CA SER A 215 14.26 13.18 -3.25
C SER A 215 14.89 12.27 -2.18
N GLN A 216 14.16 11.98 -1.10
CA GLN A 216 14.63 11.10 -0.04
C GLN A 216 14.61 9.64 -0.48
N LEU A 217 13.57 9.21 -1.22
CA LEU A 217 13.41 7.85 -1.73
C LEU A 217 14.39 7.54 -2.86
N ALA A 218 14.83 8.56 -3.59
CA ALA A 218 15.83 8.42 -4.66
C ALA A 218 17.28 8.57 -4.18
N ASP A 219 17.52 8.93 -2.91
CA ASP A 219 18.87 9.18 -2.39
C ASP A 219 19.66 7.86 -2.24
N PRO A 220 20.74 7.66 -3.04
CA PRO A 220 21.52 6.44 -2.97
C PRO A 220 22.29 6.28 -1.65
N HIS A 221 22.53 7.37 -0.90
CA HIS A 221 23.15 7.28 0.42
C HIS A 221 22.16 6.72 1.45
N ARG A 222 20.90 7.12 1.40
CA ARG A 222 19.87 6.59 2.27
C ARG A 222 19.51 5.14 1.93
N LEU A 223 19.44 4.81 0.64
CA LEU A 223 19.16 3.43 0.20
C LEU A 223 20.21 2.43 0.70
N ARG A 224 21.46 2.82 0.81
CA ARG A 224 22.53 1.98 1.40
C ARG A 224 22.38 1.72 2.91
N ASN A 225 21.49 2.42 3.60
CA ASN A 225 21.16 2.12 5.00
C ASN A 225 20.16 0.97 5.13
N VAL A 226 19.48 0.62 4.07
CA VAL A 226 18.59 -0.55 4.05
C VAL A 226 19.46 -1.80 4.14
N ARG A 227 19.14 -2.72 5.06
CA ARG A 227 19.94 -3.95 5.21
C ARG A 227 19.93 -4.77 3.91
N GLU A 228 21.06 -5.30 3.52
CA GLU A 228 21.29 -5.95 2.23
C GLU A 228 20.49 -7.25 2.05
N ASP A 229 20.18 -7.92 3.17
CA ASP A 229 19.44 -9.20 3.25
C ASP A 229 17.93 -9.01 3.49
N LEU A 230 17.39 -7.79 3.33
CA LEU A 230 15.95 -7.61 3.40
C LEU A 230 15.27 -8.24 2.19
N SER A 231 14.41 -9.22 2.44
CA SER A 231 13.59 -9.81 1.38
C SER A 231 12.54 -8.80 0.91
N ILE A 232 12.57 -8.47 -0.39
CA ILE A 232 11.65 -7.52 -1.02
C ILE A 232 10.89 -8.22 -2.15
N TYR A 233 9.57 -8.06 -2.17
CA TYR A 233 8.72 -8.52 -3.25
C TYR A 233 7.92 -7.36 -3.84
N LEU A 234 8.03 -7.18 -5.14
CA LEU A 234 7.26 -6.18 -5.88
C LEU A 234 6.29 -6.88 -6.84
N PHE A 235 5.06 -6.40 -6.91
CA PHE A 235 4.18 -6.83 -7.98
C PHE A 235 3.41 -5.65 -8.57
N SER A 236 3.27 -5.64 -9.89
CA SER A 236 2.68 -4.51 -10.63
C SER A 236 2.00 -4.96 -11.90
N GLY A 237 0.95 -4.25 -12.29
CA GLY A 237 0.39 -4.35 -13.62
C GLY A 237 1.25 -3.61 -14.65
N SER A 238 1.35 -4.14 -15.88
CA SER A 238 2.12 -3.48 -16.95
C SER A 238 1.50 -2.16 -17.42
N ASP A 239 0.24 -1.93 -17.10
CA ASP A 239 -0.50 -0.73 -17.48
C ASP A 239 -0.75 0.20 -16.28
N ASP A 240 -0.05 -0.04 -15.14
CA ASP A 240 -0.15 0.82 -13.96
C ASP A 240 0.57 2.16 -14.19
N PRO A 241 -0.16 3.31 -14.20
CA PRO A 241 0.43 4.62 -14.42
C PRO A 241 1.31 5.10 -13.25
N VAL A 242 1.08 4.59 -12.04
CA VAL A 242 1.89 4.92 -10.85
C VAL A 242 3.29 4.34 -10.97
N GLY A 243 3.39 3.15 -11.54
CA GLY A 243 4.65 2.48 -11.85
C GLY A 243 5.26 2.91 -13.21
N GLU A 244 4.72 3.94 -13.87
CA GLU A 244 5.15 4.41 -15.20
C GLU A 244 5.19 3.25 -16.21
N GLN A 245 4.12 2.41 -16.23
CA GLN A 245 4.03 1.22 -17.10
C GLN A 245 5.26 0.30 -16.96
N LEU A 246 5.68 0.03 -15.74
CA LEU A 246 6.83 -0.73 -15.27
C LEU A 246 8.18 0.01 -15.30
N ASP A 247 8.36 1.09 -16.02
CA ASP A 247 9.65 1.81 -16.08
C ASP A 247 10.06 2.33 -14.69
N GLY A 248 9.12 2.89 -13.94
CA GLY A 248 9.34 3.35 -12.56
C GLY A 248 9.58 2.20 -11.59
N VAL A 249 8.91 1.05 -11.80
CA VAL A 249 9.13 -0.15 -10.97
C VAL A 249 10.51 -0.72 -11.22
N GLN A 250 10.91 -0.85 -12.49
CA GLN A 250 12.25 -1.35 -12.85
C GLN A 250 13.34 -0.42 -12.36
N LEU A 251 13.11 0.90 -12.40
CA LEU A 251 14.04 1.88 -11.83
C LEU A 251 14.21 1.68 -10.31
N LEU A 252 13.11 1.42 -9.58
CA LEU A 252 13.15 1.14 -8.14
C LEU A 252 13.94 -0.14 -7.83
N ILE A 253 13.68 -1.23 -8.56
CA ILE A 253 14.41 -2.50 -8.44
C ILE A 253 15.91 -2.27 -8.65
N ASN A 254 16.28 -1.60 -9.75
CA ASN A 254 17.66 -1.28 -10.06
C ASN A 254 18.35 -0.43 -8.98
N ARG A 255 17.59 0.44 -8.28
CA ARG A 255 18.11 1.23 -7.15
C ARG A 255 18.40 0.36 -5.93
N TYR A 256 17.52 -0.57 -5.59
CA TYR A 256 17.74 -1.52 -4.51
C TYR A 256 18.97 -2.41 -4.78
N GLU A 257 19.05 -3.00 -5.98
CA GLU A 257 20.21 -3.81 -6.38
C GLU A 257 21.53 -3.03 -6.34
N LYS A 258 21.53 -1.78 -6.84
CA LYS A 258 22.72 -0.89 -6.76
C LYS A 258 23.08 -0.46 -5.34
N ALA A 259 22.11 -0.47 -4.43
CA ALA A 259 22.34 -0.21 -3.01
C ALA A 259 22.91 -1.43 -2.27
N GLY A 260 22.95 -2.61 -2.91
CA GLY A 260 23.51 -3.84 -2.36
C GLY A 260 22.46 -4.88 -1.93
N LEU A 261 21.15 -4.59 -2.08
CA LEU A 261 20.11 -5.54 -1.73
C LEU A 261 20.11 -6.69 -2.74
N TYR A 262 20.20 -7.92 -2.25
CA TYR A 262 20.34 -9.11 -3.11
C TYR A 262 19.10 -10.03 -3.12
N ASP A 263 18.13 -9.79 -2.26
CA ASP A 263 16.87 -10.56 -2.21
C ASP A 263 15.68 -9.70 -2.65
N VAL A 264 15.69 -9.33 -3.94
CA VAL A 264 14.64 -8.53 -4.58
C VAL A 264 13.96 -9.36 -5.66
N SER A 265 12.71 -9.73 -5.45
CA SER A 265 11.91 -10.50 -6.39
C SER A 265 10.71 -9.72 -6.89
N HIS A 266 10.19 -10.08 -8.06
CA HIS A 266 9.06 -9.37 -8.64
C HIS A 266 8.22 -10.23 -9.58
N ASP A 267 6.93 -9.89 -9.69
CA ASP A 267 5.99 -10.38 -10.70
C ASP A 267 5.32 -9.22 -11.44
N PHE A 268 5.32 -9.27 -12.77
CA PHE A 268 4.66 -8.30 -13.62
C PHE A 268 3.49 -8.94 -14.36
N TYR A 269 2.33 -8.31 -14.28
CA TYR A 269 1.09 -8.84 -14.85
C TYR A 269 0.68 -8.06 -16.09
N GLN A 270 0.72 -8.73 -17.24
CA GLN A 270 0.42 -8.11 -18.54
C GLN A 270 -1.00 -7.55 -18.60
N GLY A 271 -1.13 -6.28 -18.98
CA GLY A 271 -2.39 -5.54 -19.06
C GLY A 271 -3.01 -5.21 -17.70
N GLY A 272 -2.42 -5.68 -16.59
CA GLY A 272 -2.88 -5.32 -15.25
C GLY A 272 -2.70 -3.83 -14.98
N ARG A 273 -3.64 -3.25 -14.23
CA ARG A 273 -3.62 -1.85 -13.80
C ARG A 273 -3.11 -1.74 -12.36
N HIS A 274 -3.47 -0.68 -11.67
CA HIS A 274 -2.91 -0.33 -10.37
C HIS A 274 -3.22 -1.33 -9.24
N GLU A 275 -4.51 -1.68 -9.08
CA GLU A 275 -4.98 -2.50 -7.95
C GLU A 275 -4.91 -4.00 -8.27
N MET A 276 -3.71 -4.58 -8.33
CA MET A 276 -3.53 -5.97 -8.72
C MET A 276 -4.28 -6.99 -7.83
N LEU A 277 -4.47 -6.69 -6.55
CA LEU A 277 -5.28 -7.52 -5.63
C LEU A 277 -6.79 -7.47 -5.89
N ASN A 278 -7.22 -6.52 -6.72
CA ASN A 278 -8.60 -6.29 -7.15
C ASN A 278 -8.77 -6.44 -8.68
N GLU A 279 -7.75 -6.92 -9.39
CA GLU A 279 -7.76 -7.12 -10.83
C GLU A 279 -8.55 -8.36 -11.24
N ILE A 280 -8.84 -8.48 -12.55
CA ILE A 280 -9.55 -9.65 -13.10
C ILE A 280 -8.83 -10.98 -12.85
N ASN A 281 -7.51 -10.94 -12.67
CA ASN A 281 -6.65 -12.08 -12.32
C ASN A 281 -6.16 -12.05 -10.87
N LYS A 282 -6.91 -11.42 -9.97
CA LYS A 282 -6.55 -11.26 -8.54
C LYS A 282 -6.24 -12.57 -7.81
N ASP A 283 -6.85 -13.68 -8.23
CA ASP A 283 -6.63 -14.97 -7.59
C ASP A 283 -5.20 -15.47 -7.84
N GLU A 284 -4.68 -15.34 -9.07
CA GLU A 284 -3.28 -15.61 -9.41
C GLU A 284 -2.33 -14.71 -8.60
N VAL A 285 -2.65 -13.41 -8.52
CA VAL A 285 -1.82 -12.44 -7.78
C VAL A 285 -1.73 -12.81 -6.30
N ARG A 286 -2.87 -13.16 -5.68
CA ARG A 286 -2.91 -13.57 -4.26
C ARG A 286 -2.19 -14.90 -4.02
N GLU A 287 -2.31 -15.86 -4.94
CA GLU A 287 -1.56 -17.11 -4.86
C GLU A 287 -0.04 -16.87 -4.86
N ARG A 288 0.46 -16.02 -5.77
CA ARG A 288 1.88 -15.64 -5.82
C ARG A 288 2.33 -14.91 -4.57
N LEU A 289 1.54 -13.96 -4.09
CA LEU A 289 1.79 -13.25 -2.83
C LEU A 289 1.94 -14.22 -1.64
N LEU A 290 1.00 -15.17 -1.50
CA LEU A 290 1.05 -16.16 -0.43
C LEU A 290 2.22 -17.12 -0.55
N ALA A 291 2.58 -17.53 -1.77
CA ALA A 291 3.75 -18.38 -2.04
C ALA A 291 5.05 -17.68 -1.63
N TRP A 292 5.21 -16.38 -1.96
CA TRP A 292 6.38 -15.61 -1.53
C TRP A 292 6.45 -15.50 -0.01
N ILE A 293 5.33 -15.18 0.66
CA ILE A 293 5.28 -15.09 2.13
C ILE A 293 5.63 -16.45 2.75
N ALA A 294 5.11 -17.57 2.22
CA ALA A 294 5.41 -18.89 2.72
C ALA A 294 6.91 -19.20 2.64
N SER A 295 7.56 -18.89 1.52
CA SER A 295 9.01 -19.05 1.34
C SER A 295 9.80 -18.21 2.36
N LEU A 296 9.40 -16.95 2.60
CA LEU A 296 10.03 -16.09 3.60
C LEU A 296 9.94 -16.67 5.03
N LEU A 297 8.84 -17.34 5.36
CA LEU A 297 8.62 -17.90 6.70
C LEU A 297 9.32 -19.26 6.94
N GLU A 298 9.81 -19.90 5.89
CA GLU A 298 10.52 -21.19 5.94
C GLU A 298 12.05 -21.03 5.95
N GLY A 299 12.56 -19.89 5.52
CA GLY A 299 13.99 -19.54 5.52
C GLY A 299 14.42 -18.88 6.80
#